data_466977eea40a1348e6f569ffab3d0373
#
_entry.id   466977eea40a1348e6f569ffab3d0373
#
_cell.length_a   1.000
_cell.length_b   1.000
_cell.length_c   1.000
_cell.angle_alpha   90.00
_cell.angle_beta   90.00
_cell.angle_gamma   90.00
#
_symmetry.space_group_name_H-M   'P 1'
#
loop_
_entity.id
_entity.type
_entity.pdbx_description
1 polymer ?
#
loop_
_entity_poly.entity_id
_entity_poly.type
_entity_poly.pdbx_seq_one_letter_code
_entity_poly.pdbx_strand_id
1 'polypeptide(L)'
;MFFAPNPTIAPQTAADNASGDMATETTRPMSAPSMPATPNVPPVAKAPAMTPASAMVSEPLQRVSPDPLAAAGQNAPAQVIEKPQLQHAEELVRIDDVWFSDLYFTPEKIAYVHDKKTRFGLRVFEAEDLMDFHKVLEENFQGSSSYSIRYGTSLYRIERIKTISGIHYTARRMPREVPDVYQLGMPEILINHLCSLNQATGLILLCGPTGMGKTTTATALLKYFLENEGGFAYTIEDPPEMPLDGVYHAKKGGLGVCKQTEVINNNWELGLRSALRSKPRYILIGEIRTGETASEMLRAATSGHMVISTIHANNLEDGLNSVIKYAAASGMNESLAADLLARGILGVIHQRLSGTSKMVPMLRYCFANPDPMEADQMRMVIRDGKINLATLMEAQMAKMIQGKPLFVQH
;
A
#
# COMPACT_ATOMS: atom_id res chain seq x y z
N MET A 1 -0.89 38.03 41.40
CA MET A 1 -0.28 37.09 42.33
C MET A 1 1.07 36.69 41.75
N PHE A 2 2.12 37.06 42.46
CA PHE A 2 3.51 37.01 41.99
C PHE A 2 4.06 35.57 42.05
N PHE A 3 4.71 35.10 40.98
CA PHE A 3 5.53 33.90 41.02
C PHE A 3 6.96 34.27 41.34
N ALA A 4 7.52 33.63 42.38
CA ALA A 4 8.93 33.73 42.76
C ALA A 4 9.79 32.73 41.96
N PRO A 5 11.07 33.04 41.64
CA PRO A 5 11.95 32.17 40.88
C PRO A 5 12.65 31.11 41.72
N ASN A 6 12.87 29.95 41.10
CA ASN A 6 13.59 28.79 41.64
C ASN A 6 15.11 28.99 41.61
N PRO A 7 15.89 28.50 42.61
CA PRO A 7 17.33 28.72 42.70
C PRO A 7 18.15 27.77 41.81
N THR A 8 19.19 28.34 41.29
CA THR A 8 20.30 27.78 40.49
C THR A 8 21.15 26.83 41.35
N ILE A 9 21.43 25.63 40.86
CA ILE A 9 22.45 24.72 41.42
C ILE A 9 23.70 24.82 40.54
N ALA A 10 24.84 25.19 41.14
CA ALA A 10 26.16 25.27 40.53
C ALA A 10 26.87 23.90 40.55
N PRO A 11 27.83 23.64 39.64
CA PRO A 11 28.51 22.36 39.52
C PRO A 11 29.65 22.21 40.52
N GLN A 12 29.80 21.02 41.09
CA GLN A 12 30.97 20.64 41.89
C GLN A 12 32.06 20.05 41.02
N THR A 13 33.25 20.55 41.23
CA THR A 13 34.54 20.17 40.66
C THR A 13 35.12 18.93 41.30
N ALA A 14 35.88 18.19 40.51
CA ALA A 14 36.71 17.05 40.87
C ALA A 14 37.94 17.42 41.73
N ALA A 15 38.40 16.52 42.58
CA ALA A 15 39.83 16.37 42.90
C ALA A 15 40.14 15.00 43.52
N ASP A 16 41.05 14.28 42.90
CA ASP A 16 42.23 13.55 43.36
C ASP A 16 42.18 12.55 44.56
N ASN A 17 42.63 11.33 44.30
CA ASN A 17 43.88 10.68 44.78
C ASN A 17 43.84 9.18 44.42
N ALA A 18 44.75 8.70 43.65
CA ALA A 18 46.15 8.32 43.76
C ALA A 18 46.42 6.95 44.40
N SER A 19 47.15 6.16 43.65
CA SER A 19 48.14 5.12 43.97
C SER A 19 47.66 3.69 44.34
N GLY A 20 48.23 2.74 43.61
CA GLY A 20 48.44 1.37 44.07
C GLY A 20 48.54 0.31 42.96
N ASP A 21 49.75 0.09 42.56
CA ASP A 21 50.47 -1.14 42.26
C ASP A 21 50.25 -1.90 40.94
N MET A 22 51.41 -2.10 40.31
CA MET A 22 51.74 -2.95 39.17
C MET A 22 51.56 -4.44 39.49
N ALA A 23 50.97 -5.15 38.52
CA ALA A 23 51.36 -6.53 38.26
C ALA A 23 51.30 -6.77 36.74
N THR A 24 52.43 -6.97 36.16
CA THR A 24 52.68 -7.38 34.78
C THR A 24 52.20 -8.81 34.56
N GLU A 25 51.25 -9.03 33.67
CA GLU A 25 50.90 -10.35 33.18
C GLU A 25 51.06 -10.39 31.65
N THR A 26 51.97 -11.26 31.23
CA THR A 26 52.41 -11.54 29.89
C THR A 26 51.27 -12.07 28.99
N THR A 27 50.98 -11.37 27.96
CA THR A 27 50.05 -11.80 26.89
C THR A 27 50.66 -12.93 26.05
N ARG A 28 50.06 -14.11 26.07
CA ARG A 28 50.20 -15.16 25.06
C ARG A 28 49.25 -14.82 23.89
N PRO A 29 49.67 -15.02 22.64
CA PRO A 29 48.78 -14.84 21.49
C PRO A 29 47.77 -16.01 21.42
N MET A 30 46.49 -15.72 21.39
CA MET A 30 45.42 -16.67 21.10
C MET A 30 45.46 -17.02 19.59
N SER A 31 45.58 -18.30 19.29
CA SER A 31 45.40 -18.90 17.97
C SER A 31 43.95 -18.70 17.48
N ALA A 32 43.82 -18.31 16.20
CA ALA A 32 42.53 -18.17 15.51
C ALA A 32 41.77 -19.52 15.47
N PRO A 33 40.42 -19.50 15.60
CA PRO A 33 39.62 -20.71 15.43
C PRO A 33 39.57 -21.10 13.94
N SER A 34 39.87 -22.39 13.66
CA SER A 34 39.75 -23.04 12.37
C SER A 34 38.33 -23.08 11.87
N MET A 35 38.10 -22.69 10.62
CA MET A 35 36.81 -22.82 9.92
C MET A 35 36.38 -24.28 9.82
N PRO A 36 35.10 -24.60 10.00
CA PRO A 36 34.58 -25.93 9.75
C PRO A 36 34.58 -26.26 8.23
N ALA A 37 34.94 -27.49 7.91
CA ALA A 37 35.02 -28.02 6.56
C ALA A 37 33.64 -27.99 5.86
N THR A 38 33.64 -27.60 4.59
CA THR A 38 32.49 -27.66 3.69
C THR A 38 31.96 -29.08 3.55
N PRO A 39 30.63 -29.32 3.57
CA PRO A 39 30.08 -30.64 3.32
C PRO A 39 30.25 -31.04 1.85
N ASN A 40 30.68 -32.28 1.66
CA ASN A 40 30.85 -32.97 0.39
C ASN A 40 29.49 -33.04 -0.35
N VAL A 41 29.40 -32.39 -1.52
CA VAL A 41 28.27 -32.54 -2.44
C VAL A 41 28.53 -33.80 -3.30
N PRO A 42 27.61 -34.77 -3.35
CA PRO A 42 27.77 -35.93 -4.23
C PRO A 42 27.64 -35.52 -5.71
N PRO A 43 28.31 -36.18 -6.65
CA PRO A 43 28.32 -35.81 -8.05
C PRO A 43 26.93 -36.03 -8.69
N VAL A 44 26.48 -35.04 -9.45
CA VAL A 44 25.27 -35.08 -10.26
C VAL A 44 25.42 -36.16 -11.33
N ALA A 45 24.48 -37.11 -11.36
CA ALA A 45 24.42 -38.17 -12.37
C ALA A 45 24.21 -37.56 -13.76
N LYS A 46 25.07 -37.96 -14.71
CA LYS A 46 24.96 -37.64 -16.14
C LYS A 46 23.64 -38.21 -16.69
N ALA A 47 22.86 -37.38 -17.36
CA ALA A 47 21.75 -37.83 -18.17
C ALA A 47 22.19 -38.73 -19.33
N PRO A 48 21.39 -39.75 -19.71
CA PRO A 48 21.76 -40.65 -20.81
C PRO A 48 21.67 -39.94 -22.17
N ALA A 49 22.65 -40.21 -23.00
CA ALA A 49 22.74 -39.72 -24.37
C ALA A 49 21.60 -40.30 -25.22
N MET A 50 20.84 -39.40 -25.89
CA MET A 50 19.88 -39.79 -26.91
C MET A 50 20.59 -40.27 -28.16
N THR A 51 20.32 -41.48 -28.59
CA THR A 51 20.72 -42.08 -29.90
C THR A 51 19.97 -41.35 -31.03
N PRO A 52 20.61 -41.10 -32.18
CA PRO A 52 19.93 -40.51 -33.33
C PRO A 52 19.06 -41.55 -34.04
N ALA A 53 17.78 -41.20 -34.19
CA ALA A 53 16.82 -41.96 -34.97
C ALA A 53 17.15 -41.90 -36.48
N SER A 54 17.01 -43.05 -37.12
CA SER A 54 17.21 -43.32 -38.54
C SER A 54 16.61 -42.31 -39.49
N ALA A 55 17.40 -42.01 -40.52
CA ALA A 55 17.01 -41.28 -41.70
C ALA A 55 15.86 -42.00 -42.45
N MET A 56 14.71 -41.37 -42.54
CA MET A 56 13.70 -41.71 -43.55
C MET A 56 13.98 -40.90 -44.82
N VAL A 57 14.09 -41.60 -45.89
CA VAL A 57 14.27 -41.15 -47.26
C VAL A 57 13.10 -40.25 -47.65
N SER A 58 13.38 -39.00 -48.01
CA SER A 58 12.41 -38.08 -48.57
C SER A 58 12.40 -38.20 -50.09
N GLU A 59 11.24 -38.51 -50.64
CA GLU A 59 10.94 -38.36 -52.07
C GLU A 59 11.00 -36.86 -52.49
N PRO A 60 11.39 -36.55 -53.75
CA PRO A 60 11.56 -35.21 -54.21
C PRO A 60 10.18 -34.53 -54.50
N LEU A 61 9.86 -33.47 -53.76
CA LEU A 61 8.74 -32.60 -54.04
C LEU A 61 8.96 -31.85 -55.36
N GLN A 62 7.98 -31.95 -56.22
CA GLN A 62 7.87 -31.24 -57.50
C GLN A 62 8.02 -29.71 -57.32
N ARG A 63 8.77 -29.07 -58.20
CA ARG A 63 8.89 -27.62 -58.35
C ARG A 63 7.54 -27.03 -58.68
N VAL A 64 6.99 -26.29 -57.72
CA VAL A 64 5.87 -25.34 -57.96
C VAL A 64 6.50 -24.06 -58.49
N SER A 65 5.97 -23.57 -59.59
CA SER A 65 6.36 -22.32 -60.23
C SER A 65 6.17 -21.12 -59.30
N PRO A 66 7.02 -20.08 -59.39
CA PRO A 66 6.87 -18.94 -58.49
C PRO A 66 5.60 -18.14 -58.83
N ASP A 67 4.82 -17.91 -57.79
CA ASP A 67 3.63 -17.07 -57.76
C ASP A 67 3.98 -15.60 -58.12
N PRO A 68 3.15 -14.88 -58.90
CA PRO A 68 3.41 -13.50 -59.34
C PRO A 68 3.12 -12.43 -58.25
N LEU A 69 3.43 -12.65 -56.99
CA LEU A 69 3.24 -11.71 -55.87
C LEU A 69 4.51 -10.98 -55.42
N ALA A 70 5.59 -11.05 -56.23
CA ALA A 70 6.83 -10.34 -55.93
C ALA A 70 6.96 -8.99 -56.63
N ALA A 71 5.90 -8.18 -56.68
CA ALA A 71 5.96 -6.81 -57.20
C ALA A 71 4.95 -5.88 -56.46
N ALA A 72 5.08 -5.79 -55.13
CA ALA A 72 4.46 -4.71 -54.35
C ALA A 72 5.18 -4.50 -53.03
N GLY A 73 6.50 -4.34 -53.08
CA GLY A 73 7.36 -3.95 -51.97
C GLY A 73 7.82 -2.51 -52.13
N GLN A 74 6.91 -1.58 -52.36
CA GLN A 74 7.19 -0.16 -52.12
C GLN A 74 6.68 0.19 -50.75
N ASN A 75 7.63 0.57 -49.89
CA ASN A 75 7.36 1.19 -48.59
C ASN A 75 6.34 2.32 -48.77
N ALA A 76 5.10 2.09 -48.35
CA ALA A 76 4.17 3.18 -48.14
C ALA A 76 4.76 4.04 -47.00
N PRO A 77 4.97 5.35 -47.24
CA PRO A 77 5.37 6.23 -46.14
C PRO A 77 4.30 6.14 -45.05
N ALA A 78 4.73 6.07 -43.81
CA ALA A 78 3.83 6.17 -42.67
C ALA A 78 2.90 7.34 -42.92
N GLN A 79 1.60 7.08 -42.97
CA GLN A 79 0.61 8.15 -43.14
C GLN A 79 0.80 9.10 -41.99
N VAL A 80 1.27 10.30 -42.30
CA VAL A 80 1.20 11.45 -41.39
C VAL A 80 -0.29 11.62 -41.11
N ILE A 81 -0.69 11.32 -39.87
CA ILE A 81 -2.05 11.60 -39.43
C ILE A 81 -2.15 13.13 -39.45
N GLU A 82 -2.75 13.66 -40.49
CA GLU A 82 -3.10 15.08 -40.55
C GLU A 82 -3.95 15.39 -39.33
N LYS A 83 -3.63 16.50 -38.68
CA LYS A 83 -4.44 16.99 -37.55
C LYS A 83 -5.88 17.07 -38.03
N PRO A 84 -6.84 16.45 -37.32
CA PRO A 84 -8.25 16.58 -37.69
C PRO A 84 -8.60 18.07 -37.71
N GLN A 85 -9.09 18.55 -38.81
CA GLN A 85 -9.61 19.92 -38.97
C GLN A 85 -10.80 20.05 -38.02
N LEU A 86 -10.70 20.99 -37.08
CA LEU A 86 -11.76 21.39 -36.14
C LEU A 86 -13.00 21.82 -36.95
N GLN A 87 -13.99 20.94 -37.03
CA GLN A 87 -15.36 21.29 -37.37
C GLN A 87 -16.14 21.40 -36.08
N HIS A 88 -16.56 22.60 -35.77
CA HIS A 88 -17.31 23.16 -34.64
C HIS A 88 -16.40 23.71 -33.53
N ALA A 89 -16.57 25.02 -33.29
CA ALA A 89 -16.14 25.68 -32.06
C ALA A 89 -17.04 25.19 -30.91
N GLU A 90 -16.77 23.98 -30.42
CA GLU A 90 -17.27 23.59 -29.10
C GLU A 90 -16.50 24.46 -28.09
N GLU A 91 -17.23 25.06 -27.18
CA GLU A 91 -16.66 25.82 -26.08
C GLU A 91 -15.66 24.92 -25.36
N LEU A 92 -14.36 25.26 -25.41
CA LEU A 92 -13.30 24.47 -24.81
C LEU A 92 -13.55 24.39 -23.32
N VAL A 93 -13.70 23.19 -22.81
CA VAL A 93 -13.93 22.91 -21.39
C VAL A 93 -12.60 22.79 -20.65
N ARG A 94 -12.60 23.01 -19.34
CA ARG A 94 -11.44 22.75 -18.50
C ARG A 94 -11.34 21.27 -18.14
N ILE A 95 -10.13 20.80 -17.87
CA ILE A 95 -9.86 19.42 -17.48
C ILE A 95 -10.70 19.01 -16.26
N ASP A 96 -10.85 19.90 -15.29
CA ASP A 96 -11.62 19.63 -14.07
C ASP A 96 -13.12 19.47 -14.29
N ASP A 97 -13.67 20.05 -15.37
CA ASP A 97 -15.12 20.06 -15.65
C ASP A 97 -15.56 18.80 -16.42
N VAL A 98 -14.62 18.06 -17.01
CA VAL A 98 -14.90 16.83 -17.76
C VAL A 98 -14.55 15.60 -16.93
N TRP A 99 -15.48 14.66 -16.88
CA TRP A 99 -15.19 13.38 -16.23
C TRP A 99 -14.48 12.41 -17.18
N PHE A 100 -13.34 11.91 -16.75
CA PHE A 100 -12.60 10.78 -17.33
C PHE A 100 -11.90 10.00 -16.22
N SER A 101 -11.54 8.74 -16.49
CA SER A 101 -10.72 7.94 -15.56
C SER A 101 -9.23 8.15 -15.79
N ASP A 102 -8.82 8.06 -17.04
CA ASP A 102 -7.42 8.13 -17.45
C ASP A 102 -7.26 9.06 -18.64
N LEU A 103 -6.21 9.88 -18.63
CA LEU A 103 -5.79 10.78 -19.67
C LEU A 103 -4.39 10.38 -20.15
N TYR A 104 -4.22 10.12 -21.42
CA TYR A 104 -2.98 9.63 -22.02
C TYR A 104 -2.35 10.72 -22.88
N PHE A 105 -1.12 11.11 -22.57
CA PHE A 105 -0.36 12.05 -23.39
C PHE A 105 0.70 11.34 -24.21
N THR A 106 0.81 11.73 -25.49
CA THR A 106 1.93 11.37 -26.37
C THR A 106 3.09 12.37 -26.23
N PRO A 107 4.27 12.04 -26.80
CA PRO A 107 5.39 12.98 -26.85
C PRO A 107 5.08 14.29 -27.57
N GLU A 108 4.15 14.27 -28.52
CA GLU A 108 3.66 15.42 -29.27
C GLU A 108 2.65 16.28 -28.48
N LYS A 109 2.42 15.91 -27.21
CA LYS A 109 1.49 16.58 -26.30
C LYS A 109 0.02 16.49 -26.73
N ILE A 110 -0.32 15.47 -27.52
CA ILE A 110 -1.70 15.13 -27.85
C ILE A 110 -2.25 14.28 -26.70
N ALA A 111 -3.45 14.60 -26.24
CA ALA A 111 -4.12 13.88 -25.17
C ALA A 111 -5.25 13.00 -25.68
N TYR A 112 -5.43 11.84 -25.07
CA TYR A 112 -6.46 10.87 -25.37
C TYR A 112 -7.17 10.42 -24.12
N VAL A 113 -8.47 10.13 -24.23
CA VAL A 113 -9.29 9.51 -23.18
C VAL A 113 -10.04 8.33 -23.76
N HIS A 114 -10.49 7.42 -22.88
CA HIS A 114 -11.36 6.32 -23.33
C HIS A 114 -12.64 6.85 -23.97
N ASP A 115 -12.97 6.31 -25.14
CA ASP A 115 -14.23 6.58 -25.80
C ASP A 115 -15.34 5.73 -25.16
N LYS A 116 -16.38 6.40 -24.65
CA LYS A 116 -17.54 5.73 -24.05
C LYS A 116 -18.36 4.88 -25.04
N LYS A 117 -18.20 5.12 -26.34
CA LYS A 117 -18.92 4.39 -27.40
C LYS A 117 -18.28 3.04 -27.74
N THR A 118 -17.01 2.86 -27.42
CA THR A 118 -16.26 1.65 -27.71
C THR A 118 -15.65 1.09 -26.42
N ARG A 119 -15.53 -0.24 -26.34
CA ARG A 119 -15.01 -0.89 -25.13
C ARG A 119 -13.53 -0.58 -24.85
N PHE A 120 -12.72 -0.38 -25.90
CA PHE A 120 -11.27 -0.19 -25.82
C PHE A 120 -10.75 0.99 -26.63
N GLY A 121 -11.63 1.72 -27.31
CA GLY A 121 -11.23 2.84 -28.18
C GLY A 121 -10.80 4.06 -27.36
N LEU A 122 -9.90 4.82 -27.96
CA LEU A 122 -9.50 6.13 -27.48
C LEU A 122 -10.01 7.20 -28.43
N ARG A 123 -10.31 8.38 -27.90
CA ARG A 123 -10.61 9.60 -28.68
C ARG A 123 -9.68 10.71 -28.25
N VAL A 124 -9.41 11.64 -29.15
CA VAL A 124 -8.68 12.88 -28.81
C VAL A 124 -9.46 13.64 -27.74
N PHE A 125 -8.73 14.16 -26.77
CA PHE A 125 -9.26 14.99 -25.70
C PHE A 125 -8.69 16.41 -25.85
N GLU A 126 -9.58 17.39 -25.85
CA GLU A 126 -9.25 18.80 -25.97
C GLU A 126 -9.80 19.54 -24.75
N ALA A 127 -8.98 20.40 -24.16
CA ALA A 127 -9.33 21.27 -23.04
C ALA A 127 -8.49 22.55 -23.14
N GLU A 128 -9.03 23.68 -22.66
CA GLU A 128 -8.34 24.97 -22.73
C GLU A 128 -7.05 24.99 -21.91
N ASP A 129 -7.01 24.26 -20.80
CA ASP A 129 -5.91 24.17 -19.84
C ASP A 129 -5.04 22.90 -20.00
N LEU A 130 -5.15 22.21 -21.15
CA LEU A 130 -4.43 20.96 -21.41
C LEU A 130 -2.90 21.13 -21.37
N MET A 131 -2.40 22.24 -21.92
CA MET A 131 -0.96 22.54 -21.94
C MET A 131 -0.44 22.94 -20.57
N ASP A 132 -1.22 23.65 -19.78
CA ASP A 132 -0.89 23.98 -18.38
C ASP A 132 -0.84 22.72 -17.54
N PHE A 133 -1.78 21.81 -17.72
CA PHE A 133 -1.74 20.50 -17.05
C PHE A 133 -0.49 19.72 -17.44
N HIS A 134 -0.15 19.63 -18.73
CA HIS A 134 1.06 18.95 -19.17
C HIS A 134 2.34 19.58 -18.57
N LYS A 135 2.41 20.89 -18.46
CA LYS A 135 3.51 21.61 -17.79
C LYS A 135 3.64 21.21 -16.32
N VAL A 136 2.52 21.11 -15.62
CA VAL A 136 2.49 20.63 -14.22
C VAL A 136 3.00 19.20 -14.08
N LEU A 137 2.71 18.31 -15.07
CA LEU A 137 3.28 16.96 -15.09
C LEU A 137 4.81 16.98 -15.17
N GLU A 138 5.38 17.84 -16.02
CA GLU A 138 6.83 17.95 -16.18
C GLU A 138 7.51 18.54 -14.93
N GLU A 139 6.94 19.61 -14.37
CA GLU A 139 7.50 20.33 -13.21
C GLU A 139 7.50 19.50 -11.92
N ASN A 140 6.53 18.60 -11.75
CA ASN A 140 6.43 17.76 -10.56
C ASN A 140 7.20 16.44 -10.66
N PHE A 141 7.88 16.19 -11.78
CA PHE A 141 8.71 15.00 -11.92
C PHE A 141 9.97 15.10 -11.06
N GLN A 142 10.09 14.23 -10.06
CA GLN A 142 11.22 14.16 -9.13
C GLN A 142 12.07 12.89 -9.28
N GLY A 143 12.06 12.29 -10.48
CA GLY A 143 12.86 11.08 -10.79
C GLY A 143 12.10 9.76 -10.66
N SER A 144 10.96 9.69 -9.95
CA SER A 144 10.11 8.51 -9.93
C SER A 144 9.21 8.47 -11.16
N SER A 145 9.06 7.30 -11.79
CA SER A 145 8.13 7.13 -12.92
C SER A 145 6.67 7.27 -12.48
N SER A 146 6.34 6.93 -11.24
CA SER A 146 5.01 7.07 -10.67
C SER A 146 5.02 8.14 -9.57
N TYR A 147 4.09 9.09 -9.62
CA TYR A 147 3.96 10.17 -8.64
C TYR A 147 2.54 10.75 -8.66
N SER A 148 2.20 11.53 -7.63
CA SER A 148 0.89 12.20 -7.54
C SER A 148 1.03 13.70 -7.73
N ILE A 149 0.03 14.30 -8.38
CA ILE A 149 -0.11 15.76 -8.50
C ILE A 149 -1.51 16.20 -8.12
N ARG A 150 -1.61 17.44 -7.65
CA ARG A 150 -2.89 18.15 -7.54
C ARG A 150 -2.99 19.14 -8.71
N TYR A 151 -4.11 19.09 -9.44
CA TYR A 151 -4.44 20.05 -10.47
C TYR A 151 -5.89 20.48 -10.31
N GLY A 152 -6.13 21.79 -10.17
CA GLY A 152 -7.43 22.28 -9.80
C GLY A 152 -7.95 21.67 -8.49
N THR A 153 -9.14 21.09 -8.53
CA THR A 153 -9.77 20.43 -7.39
C THR A 153 -9.48 18.92 -7.33
N SER A 154 -8.82 18.37 -8.34
CA SER A 154 -8.61 16.93 -8.50
C SER A 154 -7.18 16.52 -8.18
N LEU A 155 -7.03 15.30 -7.65
CA LEU A 155 -5.76 14.59 -7.49
C LEU A 155 -5.60 13.63 -8.66
N TYR A 156 -4.37 13.55 -9.19
CA TYR A 156 -4.03 12.65 -10.29
C TYR A 156 -2.84 11.79 -9.90
N ARG A 157 -2.92 10.49 -10.18
CA ARG A 157 -1.79 9.58 -10.19
C ARG A 157 -1.19 9.58 -11.57
N ILE A 158 0.10 9.87 -11.66
CA ILE A 158 0.84 10.01 -12.91
C ILE A 158 1.75 8.79 -13.08
N GLU A 159 1.75 8.24 -14.29
CA GLU A 159 2.75 7.29 -14.74
C GLU A 159 3.50 7.90 -15.93
N ARG A 160 4.80 8.14 -15.77
CA ARG A 160 5.69 8.70 -16.78
C ARG A 160 6.51 7.60 -17.41
N ILE A 161 6.32 7.36 -18.71
CA ILE A 161 6.95 6.26 -19.45
C ILE A 161 7.86 6.83 -20.52
N LYS A 162 9.13 6.44 -20.52
CA LYS A 162 10.06 6.73 -21.61
C LYS A 162 9.95 5.63 -22.66
N THR A 163 9.56 5.99 -23.88
CA THR A 163 9.47 5.11 -25.03
C THR A 163 10.52 5.48 -26.11
N ILE A 164 10.53 4.75 -27.21
CA ILE A 164 11.39 5.04 -28.36
C ILE A 164 11.04 6.41 -28.98
N SER A 165 9.74 6.75 -29.01
CA SER A 165 9.23 8.01 -29.58
C SER A 165 9.34 9.20 -28.64
N GLY A 166 9.63 8.99 -27.36
CA GLY A 166 9.75 10.07 -26.38
C GLY A 166 9.06 9.74 -25.06
N ILE A 167 8.61 10.77 -24.36
CA ILE A 167 7.99 10.64 -23.04
C ILE A 167 6.48 10.66 -23.19
N HIS A 168 5.84 9.62 -22.64
CA HIS A 168 4.39 9.52 -22.49
C HIS A 168 4.01 9.72 -21.03
N TYR A 169 2.81 10.24 -20.82
CA TYR A 169 2.20 10.31 -19.49
C TYR A 169 0.84 9.64 -19.50
N THR A 170 0.56 8.90 -18.45
CA THR A 170 -0.80 8.47 -18.11
C THR A 170 -1.18 9.19 -16.81
N ALA A 171 -2.24 10.00 -16.87
CA ALA A 171 -2.76 10.69 -15.70
C ALA A 171 -4.10 10.06 -15.32
N ARG A 172 -4.11 9.27 -14.25
CA ARG A 172 -5.32 8.68 -13.68
C ARG A 172 -5.95 9.66 -12.71
N ARG A 173 -7.21 10.03 -12.97
CA ARG A 173 -7.96 10.87 -12.05
C ARG A 173 -8.36 10.09 -10.82
N MET A 174 -8.01 10.63 -9.66
CA MET A 174 -8.37 10.05 -8.37
C MET A 174 -9.77 10.54 -7.96
N PRO A 175 -10.48 9.80 -7.09
CA PRO A 175 -11.73 10.29 -6.51
C PRO A 175 -11.57 11.66 -5.88
N ARG A 176 -12.57 12.52 -6.03
CA ARG A 176 -12.55 13.88 -5.46
C ARG A 176 -12.77 13.89 -3.95
N GLU A 177 -13.43 12.88 -3.43
CA GLU A 177 -13.81 12.77 -2.03
C GLU A 177 -13.63 11.34 -1.54
N VAL A 178 -13.27 11.21 -0.27
CA VAL A 178 -13.34 9.93 0.43
C VAL A 178 -14.80 9.67 0.76
N PRO A 179 -15.38 8.52 0.36
CA PRO A 179 -16.76 8.20 0.64
C PRO A 179 -17.01 8.11 2.14
N ASP A 180 -18.27 8.35 2.54
CA ASP A 180 -18.70 8.05 3.90
C ASP A 180 -18.64 6.53 4.13
N VAL A 181 -18.18 6.11 5.32
CA VAL A 181 -18.03 4.70 5.68
C VAL A 181 -19.36 3.96 5.59
N TYR A 182 -20.49 4.61 5.87
CA TYR A 182 -21.84 4.04 5.77
C TYR A 182 -22.32 3.87 4.33
N GLN A 183 -21.70 4.53 3.36
CA GLN A 183 -22.02 4.41 1.93
C GLN A 183 -21.26 3.29 1.22
N LEU A 184 -20.34 2.60 1.90
CA LEU A 184 -19.53 1.53 1.31
C LEU A 184 -20.31 0.25 1.01
N GLY A 185 -21.58 0.14 1.44
CA GLY A 185 -22.42 -1.04 1.23
C GLY A 185 -22.05 -2.22 2.11
N MET A 186 -21.30 -2.00 3.17
CA MET A 186 -21.02 -3.00 4.21
C MET A 186 -22.22 -3.15 5.17
N PRO A 187 -22.39 -4.29 5.86
CA PRO A 187 -23.40 -4.43 6.90
C PRO A 187 -23.22 -3.37 7.99
N GLU A 188 -24.30 -2.66 8.35
CA GLU A 188 -24.26 -1.54 9.30
C GLU A 188 -23.71 -1.97 10.66
N ILE A 189 -24.02 -3.17 11.12
CA ILE A 189 -23.50 -3.68 12.39
C ILE A 189 -21.98 -3.84 12.39
N LEU A 190 -21.39 -4.20 11.26
CA LEU A 190 -19.93 -4.25 11.10
C LEU A 190 -19.33 -2.85 11.08
N ILE A 191 -19.97 -1.92 10.37
CA ILE A 191 -19.55 -0.51 10.36
C ILE A 191 -19.57 0.06 11.77
N ASN A 192 -20.67 -0.14 12.50
CA ASN A 192 -20.83 0.33 13.87
C ASN A 192 -19.76 -0.25 14.80
N HIS A 193 -19.42 -1.54 14.64
CA HIS A 193 -18.32 -2.14 15.39
C HIS A 193 -16.97 -1.51 15.06
N LEU A 194 -16.65 -1.34 13.78
CA LEU A 194 -15.41 -0.67 13.34
C LEU A 194 -15.32 0.76 13.86
N CYS A 195 -16.42 1.50 13.77
CA CYS A 195 -16.51 2.87 14.27
C CYS A 195 -16.37 2.97 15.80
N SER A 196 -16.79 1.93 16.54
CA SER A 196 -16.64 1.89 18.01
C SER A 196 -15.18 1.71 18.46
N LEU A 197 -14.29 1.26 17.59
CA LEU A 197 -12.86 1.12 17.87
C LEU A 197 -12.10 2.45 17.88
N ASN A 198 -12.77 3.58 17.72
CA ASN A 198 -12.21 4.93 17.61
C ASN A 198 -11.28 5.35 18.77
N GLN A 199 -11.42 4.76 19.95
CA GLN A 199 -10.59 4.99 21.12
C GLN A 199 -9.52 3.91 21.35
N ALA A 200 -9.60 2.79 20.62
CA ALA A 200 -8.67 1.69 20.77
C ALA A 200 -7.30 2.02 20.15
N THR A 201 -6.29 1.30 20.57
CA THR A 201 -4.95 1.30 19.96
C THR A 201 -4.64 -0.10 19.46
N GLY A 202 -3.98 -0.19 18.31
CA GLY A 202 -3.68 -1.47 17.69
C GLY A 202 -3.87 -1.43 16.17
N LEU A 203 -3.94 -2.60 15.55
CA LEU A 203 -3.98 -2.79 14.10
C LEU A 203 -5.37 -3.23 13.63
N ILE A 204 -5.94 -2.50 12.68
CA ILE A 204 -7.02 -2.96 11.82
C ILE A 204 -6.39 -3.30 10.46
N LEU A 205 -6.43 -4.58 10.08
CA LEU A 205 -5.84 -5.09 8.85
C LEU A 205 -6.92 -5.43 7.82
N LEU A 206 -6.89 -4.76 6.66
CA LEU A 206 -7.75 -5.08 5.52
C LEU A 206 -6.98 -5.95 4.53
N CYS A 207 -7.45 -7.14 4.25
CA CYS A 207 -6.84 -8.06 3.30
C CYS A 207 -7.79 -8.40 2.14
N GLY A 208 -7.23 -8.83 1.02
CA GLY A 208 -8.00 -9.18 -0.17
C GLY A 208 -7.24 -8.91 -1.46
N PRO A 209 -7.74 -9.34 -2.62
CA PRO A 209 -7.12 -9.10 -3.93
C PRO A 209 -7.04 -7.60 -4.28
N THR A 210 -6.25 -7.29 -5.32
CA THR A 210 -6.16 -5.92 -5.87
C THR A 210 -7.52 -5.45 -6.41
N GLY A 211 -7.82 -4.15 -6.27
CA GLY A 211 -9.05 -3.56 -6.79
C GLY A 211 -10.32 -3.90 -5.99
N MET A 212 -10.20 -4.56 -4.84
CA MET A 212 -11.35 -4.96 -4.02
C MET A 212 -11.79 -3.88 -3.02
N GLY A 213 -11.34 -2.64 -3.17
CA GLY A 213 -11.80 -1.50 -2.36
C GLY A 213 -11.20 -1.42 -0.95
N LYS A 214 -10.11 -2.16 -0.66
CA LYS A 214 -9.44 -2.13 0.65
C LYS A 214 -9.00 -0.71 1.07
N THR A 215 -8.29 -0.02 0.17
CA THR A 215 -7.84 1.37 0.41
C THR A 215 -9.02 2.30 0.65
N THR A 216 -10.10 2.15 -0.13
CA THR A 216 -11.33 2.94 0.06
C THR A 216 -11.94 2.73 1.44
N THR A 217 -11.99 1.48 1.91
CA THR A 217 -12.51 1.17 3.26
C THR A 217 -11.58 1.72 4.35
N ALA A 218 -10.26 1.57 4.20
CA ALA A 218 -9.28 2.08 5.15
C ALA A 218 -9.35 3.61 5.29
N THR A 219 -9.41 4.31 4.16
CA THR A 219 -9.47 5.79 4.14
C THR A 219 -10.81 6.30 4.65
N ALA A 220 -11.93 5.66 4.31
CA ALA A 220 -13.25 6.01 4.82
C ALA A 220 -13.35 5.85 6.34
N LEU A 221 -12.77 4.79 6.88
CA LEU A 221 -12.71 4.56 8.33
C LEU A 221 -11.85 5.61 9.03
N LEU A 222 -10.68 5.95 8.47
CA LEU A 222 -9.82 6.99 9.02
C LEU A 222 -10.51 8.36 8.98
N LYS A 223 -11.15 8.71 7.86
CA LYS A 223 -11.96 9.93 7.74
C LYS A 223 -13.04 9.98 8.83
N TYR A 224 -13.76 8.87 9.04
CA TYR A 224 -14.77 8.80 10.09
C TYR A 224 -14.18 9.09 11.48
N PHE A 225 -13.01 8.56 11.81
CA PHE A 225 -12.35 8.84 13.09
C PHE A 225 -11.99 10.31 13.24
N LEU A 226 -11.46 10.94 12.20
CA LEU A 226 -11.11 12.36 12.20
C LEU A 226 -12.34 13.26 12.35
N GLU A 227 -13.45 12.94 11.65
CA GLU A 227 -14.70 13.71 11.69
C GLU A 227 -15.51 13.50 12.98
N ASN A 228 -15.30 12.43 13.71
CA ASN A 228 -16.04 12.16 14.93
C ASN A 228 -15.24 12.45 16.21
N GLU A 229 -13.98 11.99 16.25
CA GLU A 229 -13.12 12.07 17.43
C GLU A 229 -12.07 13.19 17.34
N GLY A 230 -11.74 13.62 16.13
CA GLY A 230 -10.61 14.51 15.90
C GLY A 230 -9.27 13.82 16.10
N GLY A 231 -8.24 14.58 16.37
CA GLY A 231 -6.88 14.08 16.59
C GLY A 231 -6.01 14.17 15.34
N PHE A 232 -4.77 13.73 15.45
CA PHE A 232 -3.79 13.83 14.37
C PHE A 232 -3.61 12.47 13.69
N ALA A 233 -3.76 12.45 12.37
CA ALA A 233 -3.50 11.30 11.51
C ALA A 233 -2.28 11.54 10.63
N TYR A 234 -1.51 10.48 10.38
CA TYR A 234 -0.42 10.47 9.44
C TYR A 234 -0.62 9.30 8.47
N THR A 235 -0.60 9.57 7.15
CA THR A 235 -0.68 8.49 6.16
C THR A 235 0.65 8.32 5.44
N ILE A 236 0.92 7.08 5.02
CA ILE A 236 2.11 6.68 4.27
C ILE A 236 1.63 5.80 3.12
N GLU A 237 1.65 6.33 1.91
CA GLU A 237 1.00 5.71 0.75
C GLU A 237 1.92 5.78 -0.49
N ASP A 238 1.76 4.84 -1.44
CA ASP A 238 2.59 4.74 -2.65
C ASP A 238 1.74 4.43 -3.91
N PRO A 239 1.27 5.47 -4.60
CA PRO A 239 1.00 6.82 -4.11
C PRO A 239 -0.37 6.91 -3.40
N PRO A 240 -0.74 8.06 -2.78
CA PRO A 240 -2.08 8.30 -2.25
C PRO A 240 -3.19 8.08 -3.30
N GLU A 241 -4.25 7.37 -2.91
CA GLU A 241 -5.36 7.05 -3.82
C GLU A 241 -6.64 7.86 -3.52
N MET A 242 -6.76 8.41 -2.32
CA MET A 242 -7.93 9.16 -1.85
C MET A 242 -7.49 10.44 -1.16
N PRO A 243 -8.21 11.57 -1.33
CA PRO A 243 -7.82 12.86 -0.73
C PRO A 243 -8.16 12.89 0.76
N LEU A 244 -7.19 12.60 1.61
CA LEU A 244 -7.32 12.67 3.07
C LEU A 244 -6.64 13.90 3.69
N ASP A 245 -5.71 14.53 2.98
CA ASP A 245 -4.95 15.66 3.50
C ASP A 245 -5.84 16.84 3.87
N GLY A 246 -5.71 17.35 5.10
CA GLY A 246 -6.48 18.50 5.49
C GLY A 246 -6.93 18.53 6.95
N VAL A 247 -7.86 19.44 7.24
CA VAL A 247 -8.42 19.68 8.57
C VAL A 247 -9.90 19.29 8.59
N TYR A 248 -10.30 18.58 9.63
CA TYR A 248 -11.63 18.06 9.85
C TYR A 248 -12.23 18.67 11.14
N HIS A 249 -13.50 19.01 11.11
CA HIS A 249 -14.22 19.44 12.31
C HIS A 249 -14.83 18.22 13.00
N ALA A 250 -14.34 17.91 14.19
CA ALA A 250 -14.80 16.73 14.92
C ALA A 250 -16.16 16.97 15.59
N LYS A 251 -17.09 16.00 15.44
CA LYS A 251 -18.44 16.09 16.03
C LYS A 251 -18.41 16.16 17.55
N LYS A 252 -17.43 15.56 18.20
CA LYS A 252 -17.23 15.64 19.65
C LYS A 252 -16.52 16.92 20.09
N GLY A 253 -16.25 17.83 19.18
CA GLY A 253 -15.51 19.07 19.40
C GLY A 253 -14.01 18.93 19.12
N GLY A 254 -13.38 20.07 18.79
CA GLY A 254 -11.98 20.11 18.39
C GLY A 254 -11.77 19.84 16.90
N LEU A 255 -10.53 19.52 16.55
CA LEU A 255 -10.13 19.33 15.16
C LEU A 255 -9.50 17.95 14.96
N GLY A 256 -9.78 17.36 13.80
CA GLY A 256 -8.98 16.31 13.19
C GLY A 256 -8.04 16.93 12.17
N VAL A 257 -6.81 16.46 12.09
CA VAL A 257 -5.83 16.88 11.08
C VAL A 257 -5.20 15.65 10.47
N CYS A 258 -5.25 15.55 9.15
CA CYS A 258 -4.56 14.50 8.42
C CYS A 258 -3.37 15.09 7.67
N LYS A 259 -2.20 14.51 7.87
CA LYS A 259 -1.01 14.73 7.03
C LYS A 259 -0.85 13.53 6.13
N GLN A 260 -1.25 13.69 4.88
CA GLN A 260 -1.14 12.66 3.86
C GLN A 260 0.22 12.75 3.17
N THR A 261 0.98 11.64 3.16
CA THR A 261 2.32 11.61 2.57
C THR A 261 2.45 10.48 1.55
N GLU A 262 3.22 10.78 0.51
CA GLU A 262 3.64 9.82 -0.50
C GLU A 262 5.02 9.26 -0.17
N VAL A 263 5.21 7.95 -0.42
CA VAL A 263 6.50 7.29 -0.27
C VAL A 263 7.41 7.70 -1.42
N ILE A 264 8.56 8.30 -1.09
CA ILE A 264 9.54 8.74 -2.08
C ILE A 264 10.62 7.65 -2.22
N ASN A 265 10.96 7.28 -3.46
CA ASN A 265 12.01 6.29 -3.77
C ASN A 265 11.84 4.95 -3.03
N ASN A 266 10.62 4.49 -2.86
CA ASN A 266 10.28 3.26 -2.14
C ASN A 266 10.80 3.19 -0.68
N ASN A 267 11.04 4.36 -0.05
CA ASN A 267 11.57 4.45 1.30
C ASN A 267 10.45 4.51 2.35
N TRP A 268 9.78 3.41 2.57
CA TRP A 268 8.72 3.24 3.55
C TRP A 268 9.18 3.47 5.00
N GLU A 269 10.42 3.07 5.29
CA GLU A 269 11.00 3.21 6.63
C GLU A 269 11.11 4.66 7.06
N LEU A 270 11.54 5.55 6.14
CA LEU A 270 11.61 6.98 6.43
C LEU A 270 10.23 7.57 6.72
N GLY A 271 9.22 7.19 5.95
CA GLY A 271 7.83 7.61 6.16
C GLY A 271 7.33 7.19 7.55
N LEU A 272 7.52 5.93 7.92
CA LEU A 272 7.10 5.37 9.21
C LEU A 272 7.84 6.01 10.39
N ARG A 273 9.15 6.21 10.30
CA ARG A 273 9.93 6.93 11.32
C ARG A 273 9.46 8.38 11.50
N SER A 274 9.11 9.05 10.41
CA SER A 274 8.56 10.42 10.45
C SER A 274 7.18 10.45 11.10
N ALA A 275 6.33 9.47 10.78
CA ALA A 275 5.04 9.30 11.43
C ALA A 275 5.20 9.13 12.94
N LEU A 276 6.00 8.17 13.39
CA LEU A 276 6.21 7.89 14.83
C LEU A 276 6.77 9.09 15.60
N ARG A 277 7.66 9.88 15.00
CA ARG A 277 8.18 11.12 15.59
C ARG A 277 7.12 12.20 15.74
N SER A 278 6.11 12.19 14.89
CA SER A 278 4.98 13.15 14.90
C SER A 278 3.92 12.80 15.94
N LYS A 279 4.02 11.65 16.62
CA LYS A 279 3.07 11.15 17.64
C LYS A 279 1.61 11.23 17.17
N PRO A 280 1.26 10.68 16.02
CA PRO A 280 -0.12 10.69 15.55
C PRO A 280 -0.96 9.73 16.39
N ARG A 281 -2.25 10.03 16.51
CA ARG A 281 -3.22 9.09 17.07
C ARG A 281 -3.50 7.95 16.08
N TYR A 282 -3.61 8.30 14.81
CA TYR A 282 -3.93 7.38 13.72
C TYR A 282 -2.79 7.33 12.71
N ILE A 283 -2.42 6.12 12.29
CA ILE A 283 -1.47 5.89 11.20
C ILE A 283 -2.17 5.05 10.13
N LEU A 284 -2.22 5.54 8.90
CA LEU A 284 -2.64 4.74 7.75
C LEU A 284 -1.39 4.35 6.96
N ILE A 285 -1.17 3.05 6.80
CA ILE A 285 -0.16 2.49 5.92
C ILE A 285 -0.89 1.91 4.72
N GLY A 286 -0.71 2.52 3.55
CA GLY A 286 -1.49 2.20 2.36
C GLY A 286 -1.48 0.71 2.03
N GLU A 287 -0.29 0.10 2.01
CA GLU A 287 -0.13 -1.33 1.78
C GLU A 287 1.16 -1.89 2.39
N ILE A 288 1.11 -3.11 2.90
CA ILE A 288 2.29 -3.85 3.37
C ILE A 288 2.88 -4.63 2.20
N ARG A 289 4.08 -4.23 1.75
CA ARG A 289 4.81 -4.87 0.64
C ARG A 289 6.21 -5.34 1.01
N THR A 290 6.78 -4.79 2.09
CA THR A 290 8.16 -5.09 2.50
C THR A 290 8.23 -5.53 3.96
N GLY A 291 9.33 -6.18 4.32
CA GLY A 291 9.58 -6.65 5.67
C GLY A 291 9.72 -5.52 6.67
N GLU A 292 10.39 -4.44 6.25
CA GLU A 292 10.61 -3.23 7.07
C GLU A 292 9.27 -2.58 7.41
N THR A 293 8.38 -2.43 6.40
CA THR A 293 7.03 -1.89 6.61
C THR A 293 6.24 -2.73 7.61
N ALA A 294 6.28 -4.07 7.48
CA ALA A 294 5.60 -4.98 8.39
C ALA A 294 6.15 -4.86 9.83
N SER A 295 7.48 -4.83 9.99
CA SER A 295 8.13 -4.74 11.30
C SER A 295 7.80 -3.43 12.01
N GLU A 296 7.90 -2.31 11.33
CA GLU A 296 7.61 -1.00 11.92
C GLU A 296 6.11 -0.82 12.19
N MET A 297 5.23 -1.37 11.33
CA MET A 297 3.80 -1.40 11.59
C MET A 297 3.45 -2.16 12.87
N LEU A 298 4.05 -3.33 13.09
CA LEU A 298 3.83 -4.13 14.31
C LEU A 298 4.28 -3.37 15.55
N ARG A 299 5.41 -2.66 15.49
CA ARG A 299 5.90 -1.79 16.58
C ARG A 299 4.94 -0.62 16.81
N ALA A 300 4.47 0.04 15.76
CA ALA A 300 3.52 1.14 15.87
C ALA A 300 2.20 0.69 16.54
N ALA A 301 1.65 -0.45 16.11
CA ALA A 301 0.41 -1.01 16.63
C ALA A 301 0.51 -1.38 18.13
N THR A 302 1.72 -1.68 18.63
CA THR A 302 1.95 -2.02 20.04
C THR A 302 2.43 -0.85 20.90
N SER A 303 2.62 0.34 20.30
CA SER A 303 3.14 1.53 20.99
C SER A 303 2.10 2.65 21.19
N GLY A 304 0.82 2.31 21.17
CA GLY A 304 -0.25 3.24 21.52
C GLY A 304 -0.86 4.00 20.34
N HIS A 305 -0.58 3.60 19.11
CA HIS A 305 -1.22 4.15 17.90
C HIS A 305 -2.36 3.26 17.42
N MET A 306 -3.40 3.86 16.85
CA MET A 306 -4.35 3.14 15.99
C MET A 306 -3.74 3.06 14.59
N VAL A 307 -3.44 1.86 14.13
CA VAL A 307 -2.88 1.61 12.80
C VAL A 307 -3.95 0.95 11.92
N ILE A 308 -4.14 1.49 10.73
CA ILE A 308 -4.96 0.90 9.68
C ILE A 308 -4.04 0.58 8.51
N SER A 309 -4.09 -0.65 8.01
CA SER A 309 -3.26 -1.04 6.87
C SER A 309 -3.95 -2.03 5.97
N THR A 310 -3.43 -2.16 4.75
CA THR A 310 -3.92 -3.15 3.79
C THR A 310 -2.83 -4.15 3.40
N ILE A 311 -3.24 -5.34 2.99
CA ILE A 311 -2.34 -6.37 2.47
C ILE A 311 -3.04 -7.22 1.40
N HIS A 312 -2.28 -7.71 0.43
CA HIS A 312 -2.81 -8.70 -0.52
C HIS A 312 -2.82 -10.08 0.12
N ALA A 313 -4.01 -10.70 0.19
CA ALA A 313 -4.16 -12.06 0.70
C ALA A 313 -5.46 -12.70 0.19
N ASN A 314 -5.54 -14.03 0.18
CA ASN A 314 -6.71 -14.76 -0.30
C ASN A 314 -7.78 -14.97 0.78
N ASN A 315 -7.39 -14.93 2.05
CA ASN A 315 -8.25 -15.09 3.24
C ASN A 315 -7.63 -14.34 4.44
N LEU A 316 -8.26 -14.44 5.61
CA LEU A 316 -7.82 -13.79 6.85
C LEU A 316 -6.48 -14.34 7.34
N GLU A 317 -6.37 -15.66 7.36
CA GLU A 317 -5.20 -16.38 7.86
C GLU A 317 -3.96 -16.09 7.00
N ASP A 318 -4.13 -16.10 5.67
CA ASP A 318 -3.05 -15.72 4.74
C ASP A 318 -2.58 -14.28 4.98
N GLY A 319 -3.51 -13.36 5.26
CA GLY A 319 -3.18 -11.97 5.57
C GLY A 319 -2.30 -11.85 6.82
N LEU A 320 -2.70 -12.49 7.90
CA LEU A 320 -1.95 -12.48 9.16
C LEU A 320 -0.58 -13.19 9.03
N ASN A 321 -0.56 -14.37 8.38
CA ASN A 321 0.67 -15.10 8.11
C ASN A 321 1.64 -14.30 7.23
N SER A 322 1.12 -13.57 6.25
CA SER A 322 1.94 -12.70 5.39
C SER A 322 2.60 -11.58 6.17
N VAL A 323 1.89 -10.94 7.11
CA VAL A 323 2.49 -9.93 8.00
C VAL A 323 3.66 -10.51 8.80
N ILE A 324 3.46 -11.68 9.41
CA ILE A 324 4.51 -12.37 10.19
C ILE A 324 5.73 -12.69 9.31
N LYS A 325 5.50 -13.27 8.12
CA LYS A 325 6.57 -13.65 7.19
C LYS A 325 7.31 -12.43 6.64
N TYR A 326 6.60 -11.35 6.30
CA TYR A 326 7.25 -10.11 5.90
C TYR A 326 8.12 -9.55 7.03
N ALA A 327 7.61 -9.45 8.25
CA ALA A 327 8.40 -8.98 9.39
C ALA A 327 9.63 -9.87 9.64
N ALA A 328 9.49 -11.19 9.50
CA ALA A 328 10.60 -12.12 9.63
C ALA A 328 11.66 -11.92 8.52
N ALA A 329 11.25 -11.61 7.30
CA ALA A 329 12.16 -11.33 6.18
C ALA A 329 13.04 -10.08 6.41
N SER A 330 12.64 -9.14 7.26
CA SER A 330 13.47 -7.99 7.67
C SER A 330 14.42 -8.26 8.84
N GLY A 331 14.53 -9.53 9.26
CA GLY A 331 15.39 -9.94 10.37
C GLY A 331 14.73 -9.98 11.74
N MET A 332 13.42 -9.71 11.85
CA MET A 332 12.66 -9.93 13.08
C MET A 332 12.48 -11.45 13.29
N ASN A 333 12.64 -11.94 14.51
CA ASN A 333 12.31 -13.33 14.80
C ASN A 333 10.81 -13.59 14.56
N GLU A 334 10.46 -14.70 13.90
CA GLU A 334 9.07 -15.03 13.53
C GLU A 334 8.15 -15.13 14.76
N SER A 335 8.66 -15.71 15.87
CA SER A 335 7.91 -15.77 17.13
C SER A 335 7.68 -14.38 17.73
N LEU A 336 8.65 -13.46 17.62
CA LEU A 336 8.47 -12.07 18.05
C LEU A 336 7.46 -11.35 17.15
N ALA A 337 7.50 -11.57 15.86
CA ALA A 337 6.52 -10.99 14.92
C ALA A 337 5.10 -11.46 15.25
N ALA A 338 4.92 -12.76 15.51
CA ALA A 338 3.64 -13.34 15.93
C ALA A 338 3.16 -12.76 17.28
N ASP A 339 4.05 -12.61 18.25
CA ASP A 339 3.70 -12.02 19.56
C ASP A 339 3.30 -10.54 19.45
N LEU A 340 4.06 -9.74 18.66
CA LEU A 340 3.71 -8.34 18.41
C LEU A 340 2.38 -8.20 17.65
N LEU A 341 2.15 -9.06 16.64
CA LEU A 341 0.87 -9.09 15.94
C LEU A 341 -0.26 -9.46 16.87
N ALA A 342 -0.11 -10.50 17.68
CA ALA A 342 -1.11 -10.92 18.65
C ALA A 342 -1.46 -9.83 19.66
N ARG A 343 -0.47 -9.09 20.16
CA ARG A 343 -0.68 -7.96 21.09
C ARG A 343 -1.38 -6.78 20.41
N GLY A 344 -0.96 -6.47 19.17
CA GLY A 344 -1.42 -5.27 18.49
C GLY A 344 -2.72 -5.44 17.71
N ILE A 345 -3.14 -6.65 17.37
CA ILE A 345 -4.30 -6.84 16.49
C ILE A 345 -5.62 -6.42 17.16
N LEU A 346 -6.41 -5.61 16.49
CA LEU A 346 -7.81 -5.29 16.82
C LEU A 346 -8.78 -6.05 15.92
N GLY A 347 -8.44 -6.22 14.66
CA GLY A 347 -9.26 -6.97 13.74
C GLY A 347 -8.61 -7.17 12.38
N VAL A 348 -9.03 -8.22 11.70
CA VAL A 348 -8.68 -8.51 10.32
C VAL A 348 -9.95 -8.68 9.50
N ILE A 349 -9.98 -8.06 8.32
CA ILE A 349 -11.14 -8.04 7.43
C ILE A 349 -10.67 -8.46 6.05
N HIS A 350 -11.20 -9.56 5.52
CA HIS A 350 -10.99 -9.94 4.13
C HIS A 350 -12.14 -9.40 3.29
N GLN A 351 -11.81 -8.61 2.27
CA GLN A 351 -12.75 -7.92 1.41
C GLN A 351 -12.62 -8.36 -0.05
N ARG A 352 -13.75 -8.71 -0.63
CA ARG A 352 -13.94 -8.87 -2.07
C ARG A 352 -15.14 -8.05 -2.52
N LEU A 353 -15.14 -7.60 -3.76
CA LEU A 353 -16.29 -6.99 -4.40
C LEU A 353 -16.95 -8.01 -5.33
N SER A 354 -18.27 -8.10 -5.29
CA SER A 354 -19.07 -8.95 -6.15
C SER A 354 -20.23 -8.15 -6.74
N GLY A 355 -20.63 -8.47 -7.95
CA GLY A 355 -21.73 -7.82 -8.65
C GLY A 355 -21.32 -7.44 -10.09
N THR A 356 -22.32 -7.18 -10.94
CA THR A 356 -22.13 -6.80 -12.35
C THR A 356 -22.45 -5.33 -12.60
N SER A 357 -23.56 -4.82 -12.05
CA SER A 357 -24.00 -3.44 -12.20
C SER A 357 -23.71 -2.57 -10.96
N LYS A 358 -23.83 -3.16 -9.77
CA LYS A 358 -23.47 -2.55 -8.50
C LYS A 358 -22.54 -3.50 -7.77
N MET A 359 -21.34 -3.04 -7.47
CA MET A 359 -20.38 -3.81 -6.69
C MET A 359 -20.75 -3.76 -5.21
N VAL A 360 -20.87 -4.94 -4.60
CA VAL A 360 -21.21 -5.09 -3.17
C VAL A 360 -20.04 -5.78 -2.47
N PRO A 361 -19.58 -5.28 -1.32
CA PRO A 361 -18.51 -5.92 -0.57
C PRO A 361 -18.96 -7.23 0.06
N MET A 362 -18.20 -8.28 -0.26
CA MET A 362 -18.28 -9.60 0.41
C MET A 362 -17.19 -9.63 1.47
N LEU A 363 -17.58 -9.74 2.72
CA LEU A 363 -16.69 -9.57 3.86
C LEU A 363 -16.62 -10.83 4.71
N ARG A 364 -15.41 -11.18 5.12
CA ARG A 364 -15.12 -12.09 6.23
C ARG A 364 -14.27 -11.32 7.23
N TYR A 365 -14.49 -11.50 8.51
CA TYR A 365 -13.78 -10.73 9.52
C TYR A 365 -13.64 -11.50 10.82
N CYS A 366 -12.60 -11.15 11.55
CA CYS A 366 -12.39 -11.61 12.91
C CYS A 366 -11.78 -10.46 13.72
N PHE A 367 -12.30 -10.23 14.92
CA PHE A 367 -11.86 -9.17 15.82
C PHE A 367 -11.30 -9.75 17.12
N ALA A 368 -10.29 -9.10 17.66
CA ALA A 368 -9.79 -9.33 18.99
C ALA A 368 -10.51 -8.39 19.98
N ASN A 369 -10.55 -8.75 21.25
CA ASN A 369 -11.07 -7.86 22.29
C ASN A 369 -10.24 -6.56 22.31
N PRO A 370 -10.86 -5.38 22.21
CA PRO A 370 -10.14 -4.11 22.30
C PRO A 370 -9.37 -3.92 23.61
N ASP A 371 -9.83 -4.52 24.71
CA ASP A 371 -9.10 -4.54 25.96
C ASP A 371 -7.95 -5.56 25.90
N PRO A 372 -6.68 -5.10 25.94
CA PRO A 372 -5.52 -5.99 25.88
C PRO A 372 -5.32 -6.84 27.13
N MET A 373 -6.00 -6.52 28.23
CA MET A 373 -5.92 -7.26 29.50
C MET A 373 -6.85 -8.47 29.52
N GLU A 374 -7.86 -8.48 28.67
CA GLU A 374 -8.80 -9.58 28.56
C GLU A 374 -8.23 -10.74 27.73
N ALA A 375 -8.56 -11.98 28.17
CA ALA A 375 -8.19 -13.17 27.43
C ALA A 375 -8.87 -13.17 26.06
N ASP A 376 -8.10 -13.35 24.99
CA ASP A 376 -8.59 -13.28 23.62
C ASP A 376 -8.13 -14.50 22.80
N GLN A 377 -9.11 -15.22 22.25
CA GLN A 377 -8.86 -16.43 21.47
C GLN A 377 -8.13 -16.15 20.16
N MET A 378 -8.42 -15.04 19.48
CA MET A 378 -7.72 -14.66 18.26
C MET A 378 -6.25 -14.42 18.52
N ARG A 379 -5.93 -13.69 19.59
CA ARG A 379 -4.55 -13.40 20.00
C ARG A 379 -3.78 -14.66 20.38
N MET A 380 -4.44 -15.61 21.06
CA MET A 380 -3.83 -16.89 21.42
C MET A 380 -3.47 -17.69 20.15
N VAL A 381 -4.39 -17.85 19.21
CA VAL A 381 -4.16 -18.59 17.95
C VAL A 381 -3.05 -17.97 17.10
N ILE A 382 -2.95 -16.64 17.07
CA ILE A 382 -1.86 -15.94 16.36
C ILE A 382 -0.50 -16.21 17.04
N ARG A 383 -0.45 -16.14 18.37
CA ARG A 383 0.78 -16.37 19.13
C ARG A 383 1.29 -17.80 19.00
N ASP A 384 0.38 -18.77 18.94
CA ASP A 384 0.72 -20.19 18.76
C ASP A 384 1.26 -20.53 17.35
N GLY A 385 1.18 -19.59 16.41
CA GLY A 385 1.72 -19.73 15.04
C GLY A 385 0.93 -20.67 14.13
N LYS A 386 -0.17 -21.23 14.59
CA LYS A 386 -1.09 -22.07 13.80
C LYS A 386 -2.42 -21.33 13.61
N ILE A 387 -2.40 -20.30 12.77
CA ILE A 387 -3.54 -19.41 12.60
C ILE A 387 -4.67 -20.15 11.89
N ASN A 388 -5.73 -20.48 12.64
CA ASN A 388 -7.00 -20.96 12.14
C ASN A 388 -8.13 -20.20 12.84
N LEU A 389 -8.79 -19.34 12.09
CA LEU A 389 -9.84 -18.46 12.60
C LEU A 389 -11.26 -18.90 12.22
N ALA A 390 -11.44 -20.01 11.51
CA ALA A 390 -12.73 -20.39 10.93
C ALA A 390 -13.86 -20.43 11.96
N THR A 391 -13.68 -21.17 13.06
CA THR A 391 -14.70 -21.31 14.12
C THR A 391 -14.96 -19.98 14.83
N LEU A 392 -13.91 -19.20 15.12
CA LEU A 392 -14.05 -17.92 15.79
C LEU A 392 -14.76 -16.90 14.88
N MET A 393 -14.40 -16.86 13.61
CA MET A 393 -15.04 -16.02 12.60
C MET A 393 -16.53 -16.33 12.49
N GLU A 394 -16.92 -17.60 12.36
CA GLU A 394 -18.32 -18.02 12.28
C GLU A 394 -19.09 -17.62 13.53
N ALA A 395 -18.51 -17.82 14.72
CA ALA A 395 -19.13 -17.44 15.98
C ALA A 395 -19.33 -15.90 16.09
N GLN A 396 -18.36 -15.12 15.67
CA GLN A 396 -18.46 -13.65 15.67
C GLN A 396 -19.48 -13.16 14.64
N MET A 397 -19.48 -13.71 13.43
CA MET A 397 -20.48 -13.39 12.40
C MET A 397 -21.89 -13.71 12.87
N ALA A 398 -22.09 -14.88 13.51
CA ALA A 398 -23.40 -15.25 14.06
C ALA A 398 -23.87 -14.29 15.17
N LYS A 399 -22.97 -13.84 16.06
CA LYS A 399 -23.28 -12.81 17.07
C LYS A 399 -23.71 -11.50 16.41
N MET A 400 -22.98 -11.02 15.40
CA MET A 400 -23.30 -9.77 14.70
C MET A 400 -24.67 -9.86 13.98
N ILE A 401 -24.95 -10.97 13.29
CA ILE A 401 -26.26 -11.19 12.64
C ILE A 401 -27.40 -11.15 13.66
N GLN A 402 -27.16 -11.61 14.89
CA GLN A 402 -28.12 -11.56 16.00
C GLN A 402 -28.19 -10.20 16.70
N GLY A 403 -27.42 -9.19 16.26
CA GLY A 403 -27.35 -7.88 16.91
C GLY A 403 -26.65 -7.91 18.28
N LYS A 404 -25.91 -8.96 18.59
CA LYS A 404 -25.23 -9.11 19.87
C LYS A 404 -23.82 -8.49 19.80
N PRO A 405 -23.34 -7.85 20.89
CA PRO A 405 -21.97 -7.34 20.95
C PRO A 405 -20.98 -8.50 20.85
N LEU A 406 -19.84 -8.25 20.19
CA LEU A 406 -18.77 -9.25 20.07
C LEU A 406 -18.10 -9.52 21.41
N PHE A 407 -17.89 -8.48 22.18
CA PHE A 407 -17.22 -8.48 23.47
C PHE A 407 -18.13 -7.88 24.55
N VAL A 408 -17.98 -8.31 25.78
CA VAL A 408 -18.68 -7.70 26.91
C VAL A 408 -17.99 -6.37 27.20
N GLN A 409 -18.73 -5.29 27.21
CA GLN A 409 -18.21 -4.00 27.69
C GLN A 409 -18.33 -4.01 29.22
N HIS A 410 -17.21 -3.91 29.94
CA HIS A 410 -17.14 -3.76 31.39
C HIS A 410 -17.15 -2.29 31.79
#